data_14979388de44b466993c906836b4e7cd
#
_entry.id   14979388de44b466993c906836b4e7cd
#
_cell.length_a   1.000
_cell.length_b   1.000
_cell.length_c   1.000
_cell.angle_alpha   90.00
_cell.angle_beta   90.00
_cell.angle_gamma   90.00
#
_symmetry.space_group_name_H-M   'P 1'
#
loop_
_entity.id
_entity.type
_entity.pdbx_description
1 polymer ?
#
loop_
_entity_poly.entity_id
_entity_poly.type
_entity_poly.pdbx_seq_one_letter_code
_entity_poly.pdbx_strand_id
1 'polypeptide(L)'
;IIVILVIIGIIFGINQIIKSKNDNVQKLAKVYEDLKSSQSYCFQMERNNNNKIIMAQKGDKTIIDQYTKEEEANTQNHTTTLIKDNNTYLILHDRKEYYVYEENNVDQTILINGIKDIINKEFTRGNEKVRGKRYDYEEYSGSSMFMISNTLNIDENEVKTRFYFDKNDNLAYIKTIYGDDNELLKISLTKDVDDAMFEIPSDYAEN
;
A
#
# COMPACT_ATOMS: atom_id res chain seq x y z
N ILE A 1 -41.89 14.57 -29.57
CA ILE A 1 -41.84 13.61 -28.44
C ILE A 1 -40.92 12.43 -28.78
N ILE A 2 -41.07 11.80 -29.98
CA ILE A 2 -40.26 10.64 -30.38
C ILE A 2 -38.76 10.98 -30.48
N VAL A 3 -38.37 12.14 -30.99
CA VAL A 3 -36.98 12.58 -31.13
C VAL A 3 -36.28 12.74 -29.76
N ILE A 4 -37.03 13.26 -28.77
CA ILE A 4 -36.50 13.44 -27.39
C ILE A 4 -36.23 12.09 -26.72
N LEU A 5 -37.10 11.10 -26.93
CA LEU A 5 -36.91 9.75 -26.37
C LEU A 5 -35.70 9.01 -26.99
N VAL A 6 -35.45 9.24 -28.29
CA VAL A 6 -34.27 8.67 -28.98
C VAL A 6 -32.97 9.29 -28.46
N ILE A 7 -32.94 10.63 -28.23
CA ILE A 7 -31.78 11.31 -27.69
C ILE A 7 -31.49 10.84 -26.26
N ILE A 8 -32.49 10.68 -25.40
CA ILE A 8 -32.34 10.15 -24.04
C ILE A 8 -31.84 8.72 -24.08
N GLY A 9 -32.35 7.87 -24.98
CA GLY A 9 -31.88 6.50 -25.16
C GLY A 9 -30.42 6.42 -25.60
N ILE A 10 -29.96 7.29 -26.48
CA ILE A 10 -28.59 7.36 -26.95
C ILE A 10 -27.67 7.82 -25.81
N ILE A 11 -28.03 8.85 -25.05
CA ILE A 11 -27.23 9.35 -23.90
C ILE A 11 -27.13 8.27 -22.82
N PHE A 12 -28.23 7.55 -22.55
CA PHE A 12 -28.20 6.45 -21.56
C PHE A 12 -27.36 5.27 -22.04
N GLY A 13 -27.42 4.92 -23.34
CA GLY A 13 -26.59 3.90 -23.96
C GLY A 13 -25.11 4.27 -23.95
N ILE A 14 -24.75 5.50 -24.28
CA ILE A 14 -23.38 6.00 -24.24
C ILE A 14 -22.83 5.99 -22.79
N ASN A 15 -23.63 6.43 -21.82
CA ASN A 15 -23.24 6.40 -20.41
C ASN A 15 -23.06 4.97 -19.89
N GLN A 16 -23.86 4.02 -20.32
CA GLN A 16 -23.69 2.60 -20.01
C GLN A 16 -22.41 2.03 -20.64
N ILE A 17 -22.10 2.38 -21.89
CA ILE A 17 -20.90 1.94 -22.59
C ILE A 17 -19.64 2.56 -21.96
N ILE A 18 -19.67 3.84 -21.58
CA ILE A 18 -18.57 4.52 -20.88
C ILE A 18 -18.37 3.89 -19.50
N LYS A 19 -19.45 3.61 -18.76
CA LYS A 19 -19.40 2.95 -17.47
C LYS A 19 -18.83 1.53 -17.57
N SER A 20 -19.27 0.73 -18.56
CA SER A 20 -18.77 -0.62 -18.79
C SER A 20 -17.29 -0.65 -19.27
N LYS A 21 -16.83 0.36 -20.00
CA LYS A 21 -15.41 0.50 -20.33
C LYS A 21 -14.55 0.88 -19.13
N ASN A 22 -15.03 1.75 -18.25
CA ASN A 22 -14.33 2.09 -17.01
C ASN A 22 -14.36 0.93 -15.98
N ASP A 23 -15.43 0.13 -15.98
CA ASP A 23 -15.54 -1.04 -15.09
C ASP A 23 -14.55 -2.17 -15.45
N ASN A 24 -13.93 -2.14 -16.64
CA ASN A 24 -12.95 -3.13 -17.07
C ASN A 24 -11.50 -2.74 -16.74
N VAL A 25 -11.23 -1.50 -16.32
CA VAL A 25 -9.88 -1.07 -15.95
C VAL A 25 -9.54 -1.60 -14.56
N GLN A 26 -8.45 -2.34 -14.45
CA GLN A 26 -7.91 -2.82 -13.18
C GLN A 26 -7.43 -1.63 -12.34
N LYS A 27 -8.08 -1.37 -11.21
CA LYS A 27 -7.79 -0.20 -10.35
C LYS A 27 -6.41 -0.32 -9.71
N LEU A 28 -6.01 -1.54 -9.30
CA LEU A 28 -4.68 -1.76 -8.74
C LEU A 28 -3.57 -1.54 -9.78
N ALA A 29 -3.80 -1.88 -11.05
CA ALA A 29 -2.85 -1.57 -12.12
C ALA A 29 -2.66 -0.05 -12.31
N LYS A 30 -3.73 0.74 -12.13
CA LYS A 30 -3.61 2.19 -12.15
C LYS A 30 -2.75 2.71 -10.99
N VAL A 31 -2.94 2.17 -9.78
CA VAL A 31 -2.08 2.49 -8.62
C VAL A 31 -0.62 2.17 -8.93
N TYR A 32 -0.35 1.00 -9.54
CA TYR A 32 0.99 0.60 -9.96
C TYR A 32 1.62 1.59 -10.95
N GLU A 33 0.92 1.96 -12.01
CA GLU A 33 1.43 2.90 -13.01
C GLU A 33 1.65 4.30 -12.43
N ASP A 34 0.76 4.74 -11.53
CA ASP A 34 0.90 6.01 -10.81
C ASP A 34 2.13 6.04 -9.90
N LEU A 35 2.42 4.95 -9.19
CA LEU A 35 3.63 4.80 -8.36
C LEU A 35 4.89 4.72 -9.21
N LYS A 36 4.89 3.86 -10.23
CA LYS A 36 6.03 3.65 -11.14
C LYS A 36 6.45 4.94 -11.88
N SER A 37 5.47 5.76 -12.26
CA SER A 37 5.71 7.02 -12.96
C SER A 37 6.05 8.18 -12.04
N SER A 38 5.86 8.03 -10.72
CA SER A 38 6.10 9.09 -9.75
C SER A 38 7.55 9.07 -9.28
N GLN A 39 8.15 10.26 -9.20
CA GLN A 39 9.47 10.43 -8.58
C GLN A 39 9.39 10.58 -7.06
N SER A 40 8.17 10.71 -6.52
CA SER A 40 7.92 10.76 -5.09
C SER A 40 6.59 10.11 -4.72
N TYR A 41 6.59 9.35 -3.64
CA TYR A 41 5.39 8.82 -3.02
C TYR A 41 5.63 8.52 -1.54
N CYS A 42 4.56 8.58 -0.77
CA CYS A 42 4.51 8.05 0.60
C CYS A 42 3.32 7.09 0.70
N PHE A 43 3.63 5.83 0.96
CA PHE A 43 2.68 4.74 1.16
C PHE A 43 2.70 4.35 2.63
N GLN A 44 1.58 4.51 3.31
CA GLN A 44 1.43 4.18 4.72
C GLN A 44 0.42 3.06 4.88
N MET A 45 0.79 2.06 5.67
CA MET A 45 -0.07 0.97 6.14
C MET A 45 -0.26 1.08 7.65
N GLU A 46 -1.50 0.95 8.11
CA GLU A 46 -1.85 1.00 9.52
C GLU A 46 -2.77 -0.18 9.85
N ARG A 47 -2.33 -1.09 10.70
CA ARG A 47 -3.11 -2.24 11.16
C ARG A 47 -4.12 -1.82 12.22
N ASN A 48 -3.63 -1.12 13.21
CA ASN A 48 -4.35 -0.49 14.31
C ASN A 48 -3.52 0.72 14.75
N ASN A 49 -3.91 1.44 15.79
CA ASN A 49 -3.14 2.59 16.26
C ASN A 49 -1.72 2.23 16.75
N ASN A 50 -1.40 0.95 16.88
CA ASN A 50 -0.18 0.43 17.48
C ASN A 50 0.83 -0.09 16.46
N ASN A 51 0.41 -0.37 15.22
CA ASN A 51 1.28 -0.91 14.18
C ASN A 51 1.13 -0.12 12.89
N LYS A 52 2.23 0.50 12.49
CA LYS A 52 2.28 1.37 11.31
C LYS A 52 3.57 1.12 10.54
N ILE A 53 3.48 1.05 9.23
CA ILE A 53 4.61 1.01 8.31
C ILE A 53 4.44 2.15 7.31
N ILE A 54 5.50 2.93 7.12
CA ILE A 54 5.58 3.96 6.09
C ILE A 54 6.69 3.57 5.14
N MET A 55 6.40 3.58 3.85
CA MET A 55 7.38 3.48 2.78
C MET A 55 7.29 4.75 1.96
N ALA A 56 8.35 5.54 1.92
CA ALA A 56 8.37 6.74 1.10
C ALA A 56 9.62 6.78 0.21
N GLN A 57 9.45 7.37 -0.96
CA GLN A 57 10.52 7.62 -1.92
C GLN A 57 10.43 9.08 -2.40
N LYS A 58 11.59 9.70 -2.58
CA LYS A 58 11.71 11.01 -3.23
C LYS A 58 13.07 11.10 -3.93
N GLY A 59 13.04 11.04 -5.27
CA GLY A 59 14.25 10.90 -6.07
C GLY A 59 14.99 9.60 -5.76
N ASP A 60 16.25 9.72 -5.34
CA ASP A 60 17.14 8.63 -4.93
C ASP A 60 17.05 8.26 -3.44
N LYS A 61 16.23 8.99 -2.68
CA LYS A 61 16.03 8.74 -1.25
C LYS A 61 14.86 7.80 -1.04
N THR A 62 15.05 6.83 -0.16
CA THR A 62 14.00 5.87 0.26
C THR A 62 13.99 5.72 1.76
N ILE A 63 12.81 5.60 2.34
CA ILE A 63 12.62 5.33 3.76
C ILE A 63 11.61 4.19 3.93
N ILE A 64 11.92 3.29 4.87
CA ILE A 64 10.99 2.30 5.42
C ILE A 64 10.98 2.53 6.93
N ASP A 65 9.89 3.11 7.42
CA ASP A 65 9.70 3.44 8.82
C ASP A 65 8.68 2.48 9.44
N GLN A 66 9.08 1.79 10.50
CA GLN A 66 8.29 0.74 11.16
C GLN A 66 8.08 1.10 12.63
N TYR A 67 6.83 1.25 12.99
CA TYR A 67 6.40 1.49 14.35
C TYR A 67 5.51 0.35 14.83
N THR A 68 5.89 -0.27 15.95
CA THR A 68 5.13 -1.34 16.61
C THR A 68 5.06 -1.06 18.10
N LYS A 69 3.85 -1.10 18.67
CA LYS A 69 3.63 -1.01 20.10
C LYS A 69 2.91 -2.27 20.58
N GLU A 70 3.54 -3.00 21.47
CA GLU A 70 2.95 -4.18 22.12
C GLU A 70 2.29 -3.73 23.43
N GLU A 71 0.96 -3.81 23.49
CA GLU A 71 0.20 -3.35 24.67
C GLU A 71 0.48 -4.19 25.92
N GLU A 72 0.59 -5.52 25.75
CA GLU A 72 0.81 -6.45 26.88
C GLU A 72 2.20 -6.29 27.50
N ALA A 73 3.22 -6.07 26.69
CA ALA A 73 4.59 -5.89 27.14
C ALA A 73 4.92 -4.42 27.48
N ASN A 74 4.06 -3.47 27.17
CA ASN A 74 4.28 -2.03 27.22
C ASN A 74 5.62 -1.63 26.54
N THR A 75 5.99 -2.37 25.51
CA THR A 75 7.18 -2.12 24.70
C THR A 75 6.80 -1.41 23.42
N GLN A 76 7.66 -0.51 22.99
CA GLN A 76 7.55 0.21 21.75
C GLN A 76 8.81 -0.03 20.95
N ASN A 77 8.66 -0.42 19.69
CA ASN A 77 9.73 -0.55 18.72
C ASN A 77 9.49 0.45 17.61
N HIS A 78 10.45 1.33 17.40
CA HIS A 78 10.42 2.27 16.29
C HIS A 78 11.78 2.23 15.57
N THR A 79 11.78 1.75 14.34
CA THR A 79 12.97 1.61 13.52
C THR A 79 12.73 2.23 12.14
N THR A 80 13.75 2.90 11.62
CA THR A 80 13.74 3.44 10.27
C THR A 80 14.94 2.92 9.50
N THR A 81 14.70 2.37 8.31
CA THR A 81 15.72 2.15 7.29
C THR A 81 15.66 3.32 6.32
N LEU A 82 16.71 4.13 6.30
CA LEU A 82 16.83 5.27 5.38
C LEU A 82 17.95 4.97 4.38
N ILE A 83 17.66 5.15 3.10
CA ILE A 83 18.62 5.03 2.00
C ILE A 83 18.78 6.41 1.40
N LYS A 84 19.98 6.96 1.44
CA LYS A 84 20.37 8.21 0.80
C LYS A 84 21.88 8.25 0.57
N ASP A 85 22.33 8.99 -0.44
CA ASP A 85 23.75 9.21 -0.73
C ASP A 85 24.57 7.91 -0.85
N ASN A 86 23.97 6.85 -1.44
CA ASN A 86 24.50 5.49 -1.59
C ASN A 86 24.75 4.74 -0.26
N ASN A 87 24.30 5.26 0.86
CA ASN A 87 24.36 4.63 2.16
C ASN A 87 22.99 4.14 2.63
N THR A 88 23.01 3.10 3.45
CA THR A 88 21.84 2.62 4.20
C THR A 88 22.04 2.95 5.67
N TYR A 89 21.10 3.65 6.26
CA TYR A 89 21.07 4.01 7.68
C TYR A 89 19.99 3.18 8.37
N LEU A 90 20.35 2.42 9.39
CA LEU A 90 19.41 1.79 10.31
C LEU A 90 19.29 2.67 11.56
N ILE A 91 18.13 3.28 11.76
CA ILE A 91 17.87 4.22 12.84
C ILE A 91 17.02 3.52 13.90
N LEU A 92 17.49 3.49 15.14
CA LEU A 92 16.84 2.93 16.31
C LEU A 92 16.34 4.07 17.19
N HIS A 93 15.09 4.46 17.02
CA HIS A 93 14.52 5.65 17.67
C HIS A 93 14.46 5.53 19.20
N ASP A 94 14.23 4.32 19.72
CA ASP A 94 14.15 4.07 21.16
C ASP A 94 15.48 4.27 21.87
N ARG A 95 16.59 4.11 21.11
CA ARG A 95 17.97 4.28 21.62
C ARG A 95 18.58 5.61 21.24
N LYS A 96 17.97 6.34 20.28
CA LYS A 96 18.54 7.52 19.64
C LYS A 96 19.90 7.25 19.02
N GLU A 97 20.01 6.13 18.33
CA GLU A 97 21.22 5.64 17.68
C GLU A 97 20.94 5.34 16.22
N TYR A 98 21.98 5.40 15.39
CA TYR A 98 21.93 4.89 14.03
C TYR A 98 23.21 4.20 13.62
N TYR A 99 23.08 3.28 12.67
CA TYR A 99 24.18 2.52 12.06
C TYR A 99 24.24 2.86 10.58
N VAL A 100 25.45 2.98 10.04
CA VAL A 100 25.69 3.28 8.62
C VAL A 100 26.27 2.07 7.93
N TYR A 101 25.68 1.69 6.80
CA TYR A 101 26.17 0.63 5.93
C TYR A 101 26.48 1.23 4.56
N GLU A 102 27.72 1.08 4.09
CA GLU A 102 28.19 1.62 2.81
C GLU A 102 27.59 0.91 1.58
N GLU A 103 26.93 -0.24 1.77
CA GLU A 103 26.29 -0.98 0.69
C GLU A 103 24.78 -0.82 0.75
N ASN A 104 24.19 -0.48 -0.40
CA ASN A 104 22.74 -0.44 -0.56
C ASN A 104 22.21 -1.82 -0.96
N ASN A 105 21.95 -2.69 0.02
CA ASN A 105 21.40 -4.03 -0.17
C ASN A 105 19.87 -4.07 -0.04
N VAL A 106 19.21 -2.93 0.19
CA VAL A 106 17.75 -2.86 0.33
C VAL A 106 17.12 -2.61 -1.04
N ASP A 107 16.19 -3.49 -1.44
CA ASP A 107 15.43 -3.29 -2.66
C ASP A 107 14.46 -2.09 -2.49
N GLN A 108 14.85 -0.94 -3.05
CA GLN A 108 14.05 0.29 -3.05
C GLN A 108 12.74 0.14 -3.83
N THR A 109 12.63 -0.89 -4.66
CA THR A 109 11.46 -1.13 -5.50
C THR A 109 10.50 -2.17 -4.94
N ILE A 110 10.70 -2.62 -3.69
CA ILE A 110 9.94 -3.71 -3.05
C ILE A 110 8.42 -3.49 -3.12
N LEU A 111 7.95 -2.26 -2.87
CA LEU A 111 6.53 -1.92 -2.96
C LEU A 111 6.02 -2.04 -4.40
N ILE A 112 6.73 -1.46 -5.36
CA ILE A 112 6.34 -1.43 -6.77
C ILE A 112 6.38 -2.83 -7.37
N ASN A 113 7.44 -3.61 -7.09
CA ASN A 113 7.57 -4.98 -7.56
C ASN A 113 6.49 -5.89 -6.96
N GLY A 114 6.18 -5.74 -5.69
CA GLY A 114 5.12 -6.51 -5.05
C GLY A 114 3.74 -6.24 -5.67
N ILE A 115 3.39 -4.98 -5.97
CA ILE A 115 2.13 -4.66 -6.67
C ILE A 115 2.16 -5.23 -8.10
N LYS A 116 3.30 -5.12 -8.81
CA LYS A 116 3.47 -5.67 -10.16
C LYS A 116 3.20 -7.17 -10.22
N ASP A 117 3.66 -7.92 -9.24
CA ASP A 117 3.46 -9.37 -9.21
C ASP A 117 1.98 -9.73 -8.97
N ILE A 118 1.26 -8.92 -8.22
CA ILE A 118 -0.17 -9.10 -7.96
C ILE A 118 -1.02 -8.76 -9.18
N ILE A 119 -0.78 -7.64 -9.86
CA ILE A 119 -1.61 -7.20 -10.98
C ILE A 119 -1.53 -8.13 -12.21
N ASN A 120 -0.54 -9.01 -12.25
CA ASN A 120 -0.41 -10.03 -13.30
C ASN A 120 -1.24 -11.29 -13.03
N LYS A 121 -1.89 -11.39 -11.86
CA LYS A 121 -2.75 -12.53 -11.49
C LYS A 121 -4.20 -12.30 -11.90
N GLU A 122 -4.96 -13.39 -12.00
CA GLU A 122 -6.40 -13.29 -12.16
C GLU A 122 -7.03 -12.68 -10.92
N PHE A 123 -8.09 -11.90 -11.11
CA PHE A 123 -8.78 -11.23 -10.03
C PHE A 123 -10.29 -11.24 -10.22
N THR A 124 -11.01 -11.12 -9.13
CA THR A 124 -12.45 -10.90 -9.09
C THR A 124 -12.78 -9.54 -8.52
N ARG A 125 -13.98 -9.04 -8.80
CA ARG A 125 -14.46 -7.73 -8.30
C ARG A 125 -15.68 -7.92 -7.43
N GLY A 126 -15.82 -7.01 -6.48
CA GLY A 126 -17.00 -6.95 -5.65
C GLY A 126 -17.07 -5.63 -4.90
N ASN A 127 -18.03 -5.56 -3.98
CA ASN A 127 -18.13 -4.45 -3.04
C ASN A 127 -18.48 -4.98 -1.65
N GLU A 128 -17.94 -4.31 -0.64
CA GLU A 128 -18.12 -4.68 0.76
C GLU A 128 -18.23 -3.42 1.64
N LYS A 129 -18.90 -3.56 2.80
CA LYS A 129 -18.86 -2.52 3.83
C LYS A 129 -17.64 -2.74 4.73
N VAL A 130 -16.74 -1.74 4.75
CA VAL A 130 -15.59 -1.70 5.64
C VAL A 130 -15.76 -0.52 6.59
N ARG A 131 -15.75 -0.76 7.90
CA ARG A 131 -15.95 0.29 8.93
C ARG A 131 -17.17 1.19 8.65
N GLY A 132 -18.29 0.57 8.21
CA GLY A 132 -19.57 1.26 7.97
C GLY A 132 -19.71 1.97 6.61
N LYS A 133 -18.68 2.05 5.80
CA LYS A 133 -18.70 2.62 4.45
C LYS A 133 -18.56 1.54 3.39
N ARG A 134 -19.19 1.73 2.22
CA ARG A 134 -19.09 0.80 1.08
C ARG A 134 -17.88 1.15 0.23
N TYR A 135 -17.11 0.12 -0.13
CA TYR A 135 -15.93 0.18 -1.01
C TYR A 135 -16.07 -0.86 -2.09
N ASP A 136 -15.60 -0.54 -3.29
CA ASP A 136 -15.35 -1.52 -4.34
C ASP A 136 -14.03 -2.22 -4.03
N TYR A 137 -13.89 -3.48 -4.42
CA TYR A 137 -12.64 -4.20 -4.25
C TYR A 137 -12.24 -5.02 -5.48
N GLU A 138 -10.95 -5.25 -5.62
CA GLU A 138 -10.34 -6.27 -6.47
C GLU A 138 -9.73 -7.34 -5.54
N GLU A 139 -10.11 -8.61 -5.73
CA GLU A 139 -9.63 -9.76 -4.96
C GLU A 139 -8.72 -10.61 -5.84
N TYR A 140 -7.52 -10.86 -5.34
CA TYR A 140 -6.49 -11.69 -5.96
C TYR A 140 -6.24 -12.92 -5.12
N SER A 141 -6.01 -14.09 -5.78
CA SER A 141 -5.61 -15.33 -5.11
C SER A 141 -4.08 -15.44 -5.06
N GLY A 142 -3.56 -16.10 -4.02
CA GLY A 142 -2.13 -16.24 -3.76
C GLY A 142 -1.57 -15.16 -2.84
N SER A 143 -0.27 -15.26 -2.54
CA SER A 143 0.40 -14.47 -1.52
C SER A 143 0.14 -12.97 -1.63
N SER A 144 -0.09 -12.35 -0.50
CA SER A 144 -0.10 -10.92 -0.32
C SER A 144 1.34 -10.42 -0.20
N MET A 145 1.68 -9.32 -0.90
CA MET A 145 3.00 -8.70 -0.79
C MET A 145 3.32 -8.17 0.63
N PHE A 146 2.30 -8.07 1.47
CA PHE A 146 2.41 -7.57 2.85
C PHE A 146 2.32 -8.67 3.88
N MET A 147 2.46 -9.93 3.45
CA MET A 147 2.28 -11.02 4.37
C MET A 147 3.46 -11.16 5.33
N ILE A 148 3.08 -11.17 6.50
CA ILE A 148 3.48 -11.95 7.66
C ILE A 148 3.69 -13.47 7.36
N SER A 149 3.61 -13.91 6.10
CA SER A 149 3.53 -15.31 5.67
C SER A 149 4.75 -16.15 6.02
N ASN A 150 5.89 -15.54 6.26
CA ASN A 150 7.07 -16.29 6.70
C ASN A 150 6.98 -16.82 8.14
N THR A 151 5.98 -16.37 8.91
CA THR A 151 5.76 -16.81 10.30
C THR A 151 4.63 -17.82 10.47
N LEU A 152 3.72 -17.89 9.49
CA LEU A 152 2.55 -18.74 9.57
C LEU A 152 2.60 -19.75 8.43
N ASN A 153 3.07 -20.89 8.55
CA ASN A 153 3.12 -22.02 7.57
C ASN A 153 1.79 -22.21 6.76
N ILE A 154 1.33 -21.14 6.08
CA ILE A 154 0.07 -21.07 5.34
C ILE A 154 0.38 -21.37 3.87
N ASP A 155 -0.40 -22.26 3.26
CA ASP A 155 -0.35 -22.49 1.81
C ASP A 155 -0.74 -21.18 1.10
N GLU A 156 0.18 -20.64 0.29
CA GLU A 156 -0.05 -19.42 -0.47
C GLU A 156 -1.31 -19.48 -1.36
N ASN A 157 -1.72 -20.67 -1.79
CA ASN A 157 -2.91 -20.87 -2.61
C ASN A 157 -4.22 -20.67 -1.81
N GLU A 158 -4.18 -20.73 -0.49
CA GLU A 158 -5.33 -20.50 0.38
C GLU A 158 -5.48 -19.05 0.79
N VAL A 159 -4.51 -18.20 0.43
CA VAL A 159 -4.54 -16.77 0.74
C VAL A 159 -5.28 -16.00 -0.33
N LYS A 160 -6.12 -15.05 0.08
CA LYS A 160 -6.75 -14.06 -0.78
C LYS A 160 -6.45 -12.68 -0.28
N THR A 161 -6.20 -11.76 -1.22
CA THR A 161 -5.96 -10.36 -0.91
C THR A 161 -6.96 -9.48 -1.62
N ARG A 162 -7.71 -8.67 -0.84
CA ARG A 162 -8.64 -7.66 -1.35
C ARG A 162 -8.04 -6.28 -1.22
N PHE A 163 -8.02 -5.56 -2.34
CA PHE A 163 -7.65 -4.15 -2.39
C PHE A 163 -8.94 -3.34 -2.52
N TYR A 164 -9.23 -2.50 -1.53
CA TYR A 164 -10.47 -1.71 -1.47
C TYR A 164 -10.21 -0.29 -1.94
N PHE A 165 -11.09 0.17 -2.82
CA PHE A 165 -11.01 1.50 -3.43
C PHE A 165 -12.18 2.36 -3.00
N ASP A 166 -11.90 3.62 -2.69
CA ASP A 166 -12.94 4.61 -2.38
C ASP A 166 -13.68 5.06 -3.66
N LYS A 167 -14.66 5.96 -3.50
CA LYS A 167 -15.44 6.52 -4.62
C LYS A 167 -14.64 7.29 -5.68
N ASN A 168 -13.39 7.64 -5.36
CA ASN A 168 -12.46 8.35 -6.24
C ASN A 168 -11.39 7.41 -6.80
N ASP A 169 -11.55 6.09 -6.65
CA ASP A 169 -10.60 5.04 -7.01
C ASP A 169 -9.26 5.10 -6.27
N ASN A 170 -9.21 5.77 -5.11
CA ASN A 170 -8.03 5.73 -4.26
C ASN A 170 -8.01 4.42 -3.44
N LEU A 171 -6.84 3.79 -3.35
CA LEU A 171 -6.64 2.63 -2.48
C LEU A 171 -6.79 3.05 -1.01
N ALA A 172 -7.74 2.46 -0.30
CA ALA A 172 -8.10 2.83 1.06
C ALA A 172 -7.81 1.74 2.10
N TYR A 173 -7.93 0.46 1.71
CA TYR A 173 -7.67 -0.68 2.58
C TYR A 173 -7.11 -1.85 1.79
N ILE A 174 -6.35 -2.70 2.49
CA ILE A 174 -5.95 -4.04 2.03
C ILE A 174 -6.44 -5.03 3.08
N LYS A 175 -7.11 -6.09 2.65
CA LYS A 175 -7.56 -7.19 3.51
C LYS A 175 -6.92 -8.48 3.04
N THR A 176 -6.14 -9.11 3.88
CA THR A 176 -5.63 -10.46 3.66
C THR A 176 -6.56 -11.45 4.35
N ILE A 177 -6.95 -12.51 3.66
CA ILE A 177 -7.87 -13.55 4.13
C ILE A 177 -7.12 -14.86 4.03
N TYR A 178 -7.06 -15.62 5.13
CA TYR A 178 -6.39 -16.91 5.23
C TYR A 178 -7.20 -17.84 6.14
N GLY A 179 -7.80 -18.85 5.55
CA GLY A 179 -8.77 -19.70 6.26
C GLY A 179 -9.94 -18.89 6.81
N ASP A 180 -10.22 -19.05 8.10
CA ASP A 180 -11.26 -18.30 8.83
C ASP A 180 -10.77 -16.93 9.36
N ASP A 181 -9.46 -16.67 9.26
CA ASP A 181 -8.84 -15.46 9.76
C ASP A 181 -8.73 -14.39 8.67
N ASN A 182 -8.59 -13.15 9.11
CA ASN A 182 -8.32 -12.04 8.20
C ASN A 182 -7.61 -10.90 8.91
N GLU A 183 -6.83 -10.15 8.13
CA GLU A 183 -6.17 -8.93 8.56
C GLU A 183 -6.60 -7.77 7.67
N LEU A 184 -6.95 -6.64 8.27
CA LEU A 184 -7.34 -5.41 7.57
C LEU A 184 -6.33 -4.30 7.86
N LEU A 185 -5.69 -3.82 6.81
CA LEU A 185 -4.77 -2.68 6.85
C LEU A 185 -5.46 -1.45 6.25
N LYS A 186 -5.40 -0.34 6.95
CA LYS A 186 -5.78 0.97 6.39
C LYS A 186 -4.61 1.52 5.59
N ILE A 187 -4.89 2.03 4.40
CA ILE A 187 -3.88 2.53 3.47
C ILE A 187 -4.05 4.04 3.28
N SER A 188 -2.91 4.72 3.22
CA SER A 188 -2.81 6.10 2.74
C SER A 188 -1.70 6.17 1.71
N LEU A 189 -1.99 6.77 0.56
CA LEU A 189 -1.03 6.98 -0.52
C LEU A 189 -1.08 8.45 -0.93
N THR A 190 0.07 9.12 -0.90
CA THR A 190 0.23 10.51 -1.37
C THR A 190 1.49 10.64 -2.21
N LYS A 191 1.51 11.63 -3.11
CA LYS A 191 2.70 12.03 -3.88
C LYS A 191 3.43 13.22 -3.23
N ASP A 192 2.81 13.83 -2.23
CA ASP A 192 3.40 14.90 -1.43
C ASP A 192 4.21 14.27 -0.30
N VAL A 193 5.54 14.41 -0.38
CA VAL A 193 6.51 13.80 0.53
C VAL A 193 7.39 14.89 1.11
N ASP A 194 7.37 15.03 2.44
CA ASP A 194 8.19 15.97 3.17
C ASP A 194 9.67 15.53 3.16
N ASP A 195 10.57 16.45 2.87
CA ASP A 195 12.02 16.21 2.90
C ASP A 195 12.53 15.86 4.31
N ALA A 196 11.87 16.37 5.34
CA ALA A 196 12.21 16.06 6.73
C ALA A 196 12.11 14.57 7.07
N MET A 197 11.34 13.79 6.29
CA MET A 197 11.27 12.34 6.45
C MET A 197 12.61 11.64 6.18
N PHE A 198 13.49 12.25 5.39
CA PHE A 198 14.79 11.66 5.00
C PHE A 198 15.97 12.22 5.80
N GLU A 199 15.70 12.84 6.95
CA GLU A 199 16.74 13.38 7.82
C GLU A 199 16.90 12.52 9.08
N ILE A 200 18.16 12.28 9.47
CA ILE A 200 18.48 11.66 10.76
C ILE A 200 18.32 12.75 11.83
N PRO A 201 17.58 12.49 12.92
CA PRO A 201 17.44 13.48 13.98
C PRO A 201 18.81 13.89 14.54
N SER A 202 19.03 15.19 14.75
CA SER A 202 20.34 15.76 15.12
C SER A 202 20.81 15.37 16.52
N ASP A 203 19.93 14.81 17.35
CA ASP A 203 20.22 14.34 18.70
C ASP A 203 20.52 12.83 18.77
N TYR A 204 20.69 12.16 17.59
CA TYR A 204 21.02 10.75 17.51
C TYR A 204 22.53 10.55 17.32
N ALA A 205 23.08 9.51 17.94
CA ALA A 205 24.49 9.16 17.84
C ALA A 205 24.72 8.07 16.80
N GLU A 206 25.82 8.19 16.05
CA GLU A 206 26.32 7.12 15.19
C GLU A 206 27.01 6.05 16.05
N ASN A 207 26.73 4.75 15.77
CA ASN A 207 27.24 3.62 16.55
C ASN A 207 27.96 2.60 15.64
#